data_e9e4a8bbce15b0294839813d99e59d63
#
_entry.id   e9e4a8bbce15b0294839813d99e59d63
#
_cell.length_a   1.000
_cell.length_b   1.000
_cell.length_c   1.000
_cell.angle_alpha   90.00
_cell.angle_beta   90.00
_cell.angle_gamma   90.00
#
_symmetry.space_group_name_H-M   'P 1'
#
loop_
_entity.id
_entity.type
_entity.pdbx_description
1 polymer ?
#
loop_
_entity_poly.entity_id
_entity_poly.type
_entity_poly.pdbx_seq_one_letter_code
_entity_poly.pdbx_strand_id
1 'polypeptide(L)'
;MSNLSGFVKRLRDIMRNDAGINGDAQRIEQIAWMLFLKVYDAKEQDWAFDDECYVSILPEVCRWANWAHDDKSGSAMTGDKLLGFVNNTLFPVLKGKDVKDASGKTLVEGIRVTAQTPIKKAIVQTVFADANQYMKDGVLLRQVINVIDELDLSDYEESHAFNEIYEGILKELQSAGSAGEFYTPRAVTDFMARMIQPRIGEQMADFACGTGGFITSWLGELQKQIKNTADAKKYGDSIYGIEKKQFPYMLCITNLLLHGLDVPQVFHDNTLLHDVLDYTEKDQFDVILMNPPYGGSEKKDVKNHFPDDLASSETADLFMSVIMYRLKPGGRVAVILPDGFLFGTDNAKVNIKKKLLSEFNLHTVIRMPGSVFAPYTSITTNILFFDRTGPTKETWFYRLDMPEGYKHFSKTKPMKLEHFDPAIQWWHNRQEIAADGFDKAKRFTAQQLTQELHYNLDQCGYPHEEEEILDPMDLIQRYQEERASLNAEIDRVLSQITAILGGGQG
;
A
#
# COMPACT_ATOMS: atom_id res chain seq x y z
N MET A 1 10.10 -20.45 14.04
CA MET A 1 9.95 -19.52 12.90
C MET A 1 9.81 -20.35 11.64
N SER A 2 8.57 -20.66 11.24
CA SER A 2 8.30 -21.29 9.96
C SER A 2 8.69 -20.29 8.87
N ASN A 3 9.50 -20.75 7.96
CA ASN A 3 10.17 -20.00 6.92
C ASN A 3 9.15 -19.27 6.02
N LEU A 4 8.90 -17.99 6.28
CA LEU A 4 7.99 -17.11 5.55
C LEU A 4 8.17 -17.22 4.02
N SER A 5 9.43 -17.21 3.57
CA SER A 5 9.75 -17.37 2.15
C SER A 5 9.35 -18.76 1.64
N GLY A 6 9.33 -19.78 2.50
CA GLY A 6 8.88 -21.12 2.20
C GLY A 6 7.37 -21.22 1.99
N PHE A 7 6.56 -20.52 2.79
CA PHE A 7 5.10 -20.52 2.68
C PHE A 7 4.63 -19.91 1.34
N VAL A 8 5.05 -18.69 1.04
CA VAL A 8 4.69 -18.02 -0.23
C VAL A 8 5.23 -18.78 -1.44
N LYS A 9 6.45 -19.34 -1.33
CA LYS A 9 7.03 -20.18 -2.38
C LYS A 9 6.19 -21.44 -2.63
N ARG A 10 5.77 -22.17 -1.58
CA ARG A 10 4.91 -23.35 -1.71
C ARG A 10 3.62 -23.02 -2.47
N LEU A 11 2.92 -21.97 -2.09
CA LEU A 11 1.69 -21.52 -2.75
C LEU A 11 1.93 -21.23 -4.24
N ARG A 12 3.00 -20.51 -4.56
CA ARG A 12 3.36 -20.20 -5.96
C ARG A 12 3.72 -21.42 -6.76
N ASP A 13 4.46 -22.36 -6.19
CA ASP A 13 4.89 -23.58 -6.89
C ASP A 13 3.69 -24.47 -7.22
N ILE A 14 2.69 -24.56 -6.34
CA ILE A 14 1.43 -25.25 -6.61
C ILE A 14 0.68 -24.55 -7.77
N MET A 15 0.46 -23.23 -7.65
CA MET A 15 -0.34 -22.47 -8.61
C MET A 15 0.30 -22.33 -10.00
N ARG A 16 1.62 -22.49 -10.12
CA ARG A 16 2.32 -22.50 -11.44
C ARG A 16 1.87 -23.65 -12.33
N ASN A 17 1.38 -24.73 -11.74
CA ASN A 17 0.92 -25.90 -12.47
C ASN A 17 -0.54 -25.81 -12.92
N ASP A 18 -1.28 -24.77 -12.48
CA ASP A 18 -2.67 -24.55 -12.84
C ASP A 18 -2.81 -23.77 -14.16
N ALA A 19 -3.57 -24.30 -15.10
CA ALA A 19 -3.78 -23.70 -16.42
C ALA A 19 -4.63 -22.42 -16.41
N GLY A 20 -5.28 -22.10 -15.29
CA GLY A 20 -6.13 -20.91 -15.14
C GLY A 20 -5.37 -19.68 -14.67
N ILE A 21 -4.13 -19.83 -14.18
CA ILE A 21 -3.36 -18.74 -13.58
C ILE A 21 -2.24 -18.26 -14.50
N ASN A 22 -2.32 -17.00 -14.92
CA ASN A 22 -1.35 -16.35 -15.79
C ASN A 22 -0.58 -15.25 -15.05
N GLY A 23 0.59 -15.60 -14.51
CA GLY A 23 1.50 -14.63 -13.89
C GLY A 23 1.29 -14.39 -12.39
N ASP A 24 2.18 -13.57 -11.81
CA ASP A 24 2.23 -13.37 -10.36
C ASP A 24 1.06 -12.54 -9.82
N ALA A 25 0.52 -11.60 -10.60
CA ALA A 25 -0.62 -10.81 -10.17
C ALA A 25 -1.84 -11.69 -9.86
N GLN A 26 -2.20 -12.61 -10.78
CA GLN A 26 -3.32 -13.53 -10.54
C GLN A 26 -3.07 -14.51 -9.41
N ARG A 27 -1.79 -14.92 -9.18
CA ARG A 27 -1.44 -15.77 -8.02
C ARG A 27 -1.71 -15.03 -6.71
N ILE A 28 -1.33 -13.77 -6.64
CA ILE A 28 -1.54 -12.96 -5.44
C ILE A 28 -3.02 -12.69 -5.23
N GLU A 29 -3.78 -12.34 -6.27
CA GLU A 29 -5.24 -12.19 -6.18
C GLU A 29 -5.92 -13.50 -5.72
N GLN A 30 -5.47 -14.65 -6.23
CA GLN A 30 -5.98 -15.95 -5.84
C GLN A 30 -5.72 -16.25 -4.35
N ILE A 31 -4.57 -15.90 -3.83
CA ILE A 31 -4.23 -16.05 -2.41
C ILE A 31 -5.05 -15.08 -1.55
N ALA A 32 -5.22 -13.85 -2.00
CA ALA A 32 -5.79 -12.76 -1.20
C ALA A 32 -7.23 -13.05 -0.74
N TRP A 33 -8.12 -13.54 -1.61
CA TRP A 33 -9.49 -13.84 -1.20
C TRP A 33 -9.57 -15.02 -0.22
N MET A 34 -8.67 -16.01 -0.33
CA MET A 34 -8.62 -17.13 0.61
C MET A 34 -8.12 -16.66 1.99
N LEU A 35 -7.08 -15.84 2.01
CA LEU A 35 -6.58 -15.24 3.24
C LEU A 35 -7.62 -14.36 3.90
N PHE A 36 -8.33 -13.52 3.11
CA PHE A 36 -9.42 -12.71 3.65
C PHE A 36 -10.49 -13.57 4.33
N LEU A 37 -10.96 -14.64 3.68
CA LEU A 37 -11.97 -15.52 4.27
C LEU A 37 -11.49 -16.20 5.54
N LYS A 38 -10.25 -16.68 5.55
CA LYS A 38 -9.68 -17.32 6.73
C LYS A 38 -9.56 -16.33 7.90
N VAL A 39 -9.06 -15.12 7.63
CA VAL A 39 -8.97 -14.05 8.65
C VAL A 39 -10.34 -13.64 9.14
N TYR A 40 -11.31 -13.48 8.23
CA TYR A 40 -12.65 -13.04 8.58
C TYR A 40 -13.40 -14.11 9.41
N ASP A 41 -13.26 -15.39 9.06
CA ASP A 41 -13.84 -16.50 9.82
C ASP A 41 -13.25 -16.59 11.24
N ALA A 42 -11.95 -16.40 11.40
CA ALA A 42 -11.31 -16.31 12.72
C ALA A 42 -11.85 -15.12 13.54
N LYS A 43 -11.99 -13.96 12.91
CA LYS A 43 -12.60 -12.78 13.56
C LYS A 43 -14.05 -12.98 13.95
N GLU A 44 -14.84 -13.70 13.16
CA GLU A 44 -16.22 -14.06 13.54
C GLU A 44 -16.25 -14.94 14.79
N GLN A 45 -15.26 -15.82 15.00
CA GLN A 45 -15.14 -16.62 16.20
C GLN A 45 -14.80 -15.75 17.42
N ASP A 46 -13.90 -14.79 17.29
CA ASP A 46 -13.58 -13.81 18.35
C ASP A 46 -14.83 -13.01 18.73
N TRP A 47 -15.56 -12.46 17.73
CA TRP A 47 -16.79 -11.69 18.00
C TRP A 47 -17.90 -12.51 18.61
N ALA A 48 -18.04 -13.79 18.25
CA ALA A 48 -19.01 -14.70 18.86
C ALA A 48 -18.63 -15.09 20.29
N PHE A 49 -17.33 -15.09 20.62
CA PHE A 49 -16.86 -15.31 21.97
C PHE A 49 -17.15 -14.10 22.87
N ASP A 50 -16.97 -12.88 22.33
CA ASP A 50 -17.19 -11.63 23.08
C ASP A 50 -18.67 -11.26 23.24
N ASP A 51 -19.56 -11.72 22.34
CA ASP A 51 -20.99 -11.43 22.34
C ASP A 51 -21.82 -12.71 22.11
N GLU A 52 -22.43 -13.23 23.16
CA GLU A 52 -23.30 -14.43 23.12
C GLU A 52 -24.49 -14.27 22.14
N CYS A 53 -24.88 -13.05 21.81
CA CYS A 53 -25.95 -12.75 20.87
C CYS A 53 -25.45 -12.55 19.44
N TYR A 54 -24.15 -12.74 19.18
CA TYR A 54 -23.57 -12.53 17.87
C TYR A 54 -24.16 -13.49 16.83
N VAL A 55 -24.63 -12.92 15.72
CA VAL A 55 -25.11 -13.67 14.56
C VAL A 55 -24.05 -13.60 13.48
N SER A 56 -23.53 -14.76 13.08
CA SER A 56 -22.52 -14.83 12.02
C SER A 56 -23.01 -14.15 10.72
N ILE A 57 -22.12 -13.41 10.13
CA ILE A 57 -22.33 -12.71 8.86
C ILE A 57 -22.15 -13.67 7.69
N LEU A 58 -21.16 -14.57 7.80
CA LEU A 58 -20.96 -15.61 6.80
C LEU A 58 -22.03 -16.70 6.97
N PRO A 59 -22.78 -17.04 5.91
CA PRO A 59 -23.62 -18.25 5.94
C PRO A 59 -22.77 -19.46 6.32
N GLU A 60 -23.34 -20.37 7.09
CA GLU A 60 -22.61 -21.52 7.66
C GLU A 60 -21.81 -22.29 6.61
N VAL A 61 -22.38 -22.52 5.43
CA VAL A 61 -21.73 -23.21 4.31
C VAL A 61 -20.52 -22.43 3.74
N CYS A 62 -20.42 -21.11 3.98
CA CYS A 62 -19.35 -20.25 3.49
C CYS A 62 -18.23 -20.03 4.52
N ARG A 63 -18.41 -20.45 5.79
CA ARG A 63 -17.39 -20.35 6.83
C ARG A 63 -16.18 -21.19 6.45
N TRP A 64 -14.99 -20.62 6.58
CA TRP A 64 -13.74 -21.30 6.24
C TRP A 64 -13.62 -22.67 6.91
N ALA A 65 -13.90 -22.76 8.19
CA ALA A 65 -13.84 -23.98 8.98
C ALA A 65 -14.72 -25.12 8.43
N ASN A 66 -15.83 -24.81 7.73
CA ASN A 66 -16.82 -25.81 7.29
C ASN A 66 -16.51 -26.40 5.91
N TRP A 67 -15.73 -25.73 5.06
CA TRP A 67 -15.47 -26.23 3.70
C TRP A 67 -13.97 -26.34 3.36
N ALA A 68 -13.13 -25.55 4.02
CA ALA A 68 -11.70 -25.47 3.70
C ALA A 68 -10.85 -26.42 4.55
N HIS A 69 -11.28 -26.71 5.79
CA HIS A 69 -10.54 -27.62 6.68
C HIS A 69 -10.48 -29.06 6.13
N ASP A 70 -9.32 -29.69 6.22
CA ASP A 70 -9.08 -31.07 5.84
C ASP A 70 -8.60 -31.89 7.05
N ASP A 71 -9.54 -32.59 7.68
CA ASP A 71 -9.29 -33.46 8.84
C ASP A 71 -8.56 -34.76 8.46
N LYS A 72 -8.15 -34.90 7.20
CA LYS A 72 -7.48 -36.10 6.62
C LYS A 72 -8.32 -37.38 6.68
N SER A 73 -9.63 -37.27 6.95
CA SER A 73 -10.56 -38.41 6.88
C SER A 73 -10.93 -38.81 5.46
N GLY A 74 -10.56 -37.98 4.47
CA GLY A 74 -10.96 -38.12 3.08
C GLY A 74 -12.34 -37.53 2.75
N SER A 75 -12.96 -36.81 3.70
CA SER A 75 -14.24 -36.13 3.53
C SER A 75 -14.10 -34.76 2.86
N ALA A 76 -12.92 -34.15 2.89
CA ALA A 76 -12.66 -32.83 2.33
C ALA A 76 -12.96 -32.76 0.82
N MET A 77 -13.62 -31.70 0.39
CA MET A 77 -13.92 -31.48 -1.03
C MET A 77 -12.63 -31.28 -1.83
N THR A 78 -12.54 -31.94 -3.00
CA THR A 78 -11.42 -31.80 -3.94
C THR A 78 -11.91 -31.96 -5.38
N GLY A 79 -11.07 -31.71 -6.38
CA GLY A 79 -11.39 -31.84 -7.79
C GLY A 79 -12.62 -31.02 -8.20
N ASP A 80 -13.43 -31.56 -9.12
CA ASP A 80 -14.62 -30.86 -9.67
C ASP A 80 -15.64 -30.49 -8.61
N LYS A 81 -15.76 -31.27 -7.52
CA LYS A 81 -16.67 -30.97 -6.41
C LYS A 81 -16.26 -29.67 -5.72
N LEU A 82 -14.98 -29.47 -5.44
CA LEU A 82 -14.47 -28.25 -4.82
C LEU A 82 -14.60 -27.05 -5.77
N LEU A 83 -14.22 -27.20 -7.03
CA LEU A 83 -14.39 -26.12 -8.02
C LEU A 83 -15.86 -25.74 -8.20
N GLY A 84 -16.74 -26.71 -8.28
CA GLY A 84 -18.18 -26.51 -8.35
C GLY A 84 -18.72 -25.75 -7.13
N PHE A 85 -18.29 -26.13 -5.93
CA PHE A 85 -18.65 -25.41 -4.71
C PHE A 85 -18.17 -23.95 -4.72
N VAL A 86 -16.90 -23.73 -5.00
CA VAL A 86 -16.33 -22.37 -4.97
C VAL A 86 -16.98 -21.48 -6.04
N ASN A 87 -17.12 -21.97 -7.27
CA ASN A 87 -17.64 -21.18 -8.39
C ASN A 87 -19.16 -20.98 -8.34
N ASN A 88 -19.94 -21.97 -7.88
CA ASN A 88 -21.41 -21.98 -7.99
C ASN A 88 -22.12 -21.74 -6.63
N THR A 89 -21.39 -21.82 -5.51
CA THR A 89 -21.97 -21.58 -4.19
C THR A 89 -21.25 -20.45 -3.45
N LEU A 90 -19.96 -20.63 -3.15
CA LEU A 90 -19.21 -19.69 -2.31
C LEU A 90 -19.18 -18.28 -2.90
N PHE A 91 -18.66 -18.11 -4.11
CA PHE A 91 -18.56 -16.78 -4.74
C PHE A 91 -19.92 -16.14 -5.02
N PRO A 92 -20.93 -16.84 -5.57
CA PRO A 92 -22.26 -16.26 -5.72
C PRO A 92 -22.86 -15.76 -4.40
N VAL A 93 -22.79 -16.55 -3.33
CA VAL A 93 -23.32 -16.17 -2.02
C VAL A 93 -22.61 -14.94 -1.45
N LEU A 94 -21.28 -14.90 -1.49
CA LEU A 94 -20.46 -13.77 -1.01
C LEU A 94 -20.67 -12.50 -1.85
N LYS A 95 -21.00 -12.66 -3.15
CA LYS A 95 -21.40 -11.57 -4.06
C LYS A 95 -22.90 -11.15 -3.93
N GLY A 96 -23.61 -11.71 -2.96
CA GLY A 96 -25.02 -11.37 -2.69
C GLY A 96 -26.05 -12.08 -3.55
N LYS A 97 -25.70 -13.17 -4.24
CA LYS A 97 -26.60 -13.94 -5.10
C LYS A 97 -27.09 -15.19 -4.37
N ASP A 98 -28.40 -15.45 -4.43
CA ASP A 98 -28.97 -16.69 -3.91
C ASP A 98 -28.55 -17.89 -4.77
N VAL A 99 -28.23 -18.99 -4.11
CA VAL A 99 -28.03 -20.29 -4.76
C VAL A 99 -29.35 -21.06 -4.70
N LYS A 100 -29.84 -21.52 -5.85
CA LYS A 100 -31.10 -22.21 -6.01
C LYS A 100 -30.92 -23.60 -6.61
N ASP A 101 -31.81 -24.52 -6.26
CA ASP A 101 -31.86 -25.82 -6.91
C ASP A 101 -32.56 -25.77 -8.30
N ALA A 102 -32.65 -26.90 -8.97
CA ALA A 102 -33.28 -26.99 -10.28
C ALA A 102 -34.79 -26.66 -10.27
N SER A 103 -35.45 -26.69 -9.11
CA SER A 103 -36.86 -26.31 -8.93
C SER A 103 -37.04 -24.80 -8.69
N GLY A 104 -35.92 -24.05 -8.52
CA GLY A 104 -35.95 -22.62 -8.20
C GLY A 104 -36.03 -22.32 -6.69
N LYS A 105 -36.00 -23.34 -5.82
CA LYS A 105 -36.00 -23.16 -4.38
C LYS A 105 -34.62 -22.70 -3.92
N THR A 106 -34.57 -21.65 -3.09
CA THR A 106 -33.33 -21.15 -2.50
C THR A 106 -32.73 -22.18 -1.54
N LEU A 107 -31.49 -22.58 -1.81
CA LEU A 107 -30.69 -23.48 -0.97
C LEU A 107 -29.83 -22.67 0.01
N VAL A 108 -29.19 -21.58 -0.48
CA VAL A 108 -28.39 -20.67 0.31
C VAL A 108 -28.70 -19.25 -0.10
N GLU A 109 -29.01 -18.40 0.87
CA GLU A 109 -29.22 -16.97 0.63
C GLU A 109 -27.90 -16.23 0.48
N GLY A 110 -27.85 -15.32 -0.51
CA GLY A 110 -26.71 -14.42 -0.69
C GLY A 110 -26.62 -13.35 0.40
N ILE A 111 -25.41 -12.90 0.68
CA ILE A 111 -25.16 -11.78 1.60
C ILE A 111 -25.78 -10.52 1.00
N ARG A 112 -26.83 -9.98 1.62
CA ARG A 112 -27.52 -8.77 1.15
C ARG A 112 -27.11 -7.57 1.97
N VAL A 113 -26.77 -6.49 1.29
CA VAL A 113 -26.41 -5.20 1.89
C VAL A 113 -27.50 -4.18 1.57
N THR A 114 -27.95 -3.48 2.60
CA THR A 114 -28.89 -2.36 2.54
C THR A 114 -28.28 -1.17 3.29
N ALA A 115 -28.89 0.01 3.20
CA ALA A 115 -28.44 1.19 3.94
C ALA A 115 -28.38 0.99 5.48
N GLN A 116 -29.15 0.02 6.01
CA GLN A 116 -29.17 -0.33 7.44
C GLN A 116 -28.27 -1.52 7.78
N THR A 117 -27.57 -2.08 6.80
CA THR A 117 -26.72 -3.25 7.04
C THR A 117 -25.48 -2.84 7.85
N PRO A 118 -25.12 -3.61 8.91
CA PRO A 118 -23.87 -3.37 9.64
C PRO A 118 -22.66 -3.35 8.70
N ILE A 119 -21.72 -2.45 8.94
CA ILE A 119 -20.51 -2.25 8.10
C ILE A 119 -19.73 -3.56 7.94
N LYS A 120 -19.60 -4.37 8.99
CA LYS A 120 -18.96 -5.70 8.92
C LYS A 120 -19.51 -6.57 7.78
N LYS A 121 -20.83 -6.60 7.62
CA LYS A 121 -21.49 -7.37 6.56
C LYS A 121 -21.28 -6.75 5.18
N ALA A 122 -21.33 -5.41 5.10
CA ALA A 122 -21.05 -4.68 3.87
C ALA A 122 -19.62 -4.92 3.36
N ILE A 123 -18.65 -4.99 4.26
CA ILE A 123 -17.25 -5.29 3.93
C ILE A 123 -17.13 -6.60 3.14
N VAL A 124 -17.75 -7.69 3.61
CA VAL A 124 -17.65 -9.00 2.94
C VAL A 124 -18.17 -8.93 1.51
N GLN A 125 -19.37 -8.38 1.30
CA GLN A 125 -19.94 -8.26 -0.04
C GLN A 125 -19.09 -7.35 -0.93
N THR A 126 -18.61 -6.22 -0.41
CA THR A 126 -17.76 -5.30 -1.15
C THR A 126 -16.45 -5.94 -1.55
N VAL A 127 -15.79 -6.67 -0.63
CA VAL A 127 -14.53 -7.39 -0.91
C VAL A 127 -14.72 -8.43 -2.03
N PHE A 128 -15.86 -9.08 -2.11
CA PHE A 128 -16.11 -10.11 -3.14
C PHE A 128 -16.74 -9.58 -4.41
N ALA A 129 -17.22 -8.33 -4.49
CA ALA A 129 -17.95 -7.80 -5.64
C ALA A 129 -17.29 -8.13 -6.98
N ASP A 130 -15.99 -7.82 -7.11
CA ASP A 130 -15.20 -8.07 -8.32
C ASP A 130 -14.09 -9.11 -8.13
N ALA A 131 -14.05 -9.81 -6.98
CA ALA A 131 -13.06 -10.87 -6.76
C ALA A 131 -13.26 -12.03 -7.75
N ASN A 132 -12.15 -12.64 -8.18
CA ASN A 132 -12.16 -13.71 -9.16
C ASN A 132 -11.44 -14.95 -8.62
N GLN A 133 -11.99 -16.11 -8.96
CA GLN A 133 -11.36 -17.40 -8.79
C GLN A 133 -10.78 -17.83 -10.14
N TYR A 134 -9.46 -17.96 -10.22
CA TYR A 134 -8.74 -18.20 -11.46
C TYR A 134 -8.40 -19.68 -11.69
N MET A 135 -8.19 -20.46 -10.63
CA MET A 135 -7.75 -21.86 -10.73
C MET A 135 -8.80 -22.73 -11.42
N LYS A 136 -8.33 -23.62 -12.28
CA LYS A 136 -9.16 -24.58 -13.04
C LYS A 136 -8.99 -26.02 -12.60
N ASP A 137 -7.99 -26.31 -11.79
CA ASP A 137 -7.75 -27.64 -11.22
C ASP A 137 -8.15 -27.65 -9.74
N GLY A 138 -9.20 -28.40 -9.41
CA GLY A 138 -9.71 -28.48 -8.03
C GLY A 138 -8.82 -29.30 -7.09
N VAL A 139 -7.91 -30.12 -7.62
CA VAL A 139 -6.90 -30.82 -6.80
C VAL A 139 -5.80 -29.84 -6.39
N LEU A 140 -5.31 -29.02 -7.32
CA LEU A 140 -4.34 -27.96 -7.03
C LEU A 140 -4.95 -26.91 -6.11
N LEU A 141 -6.23 -26.54 -6.33
CA LEU A 141 -6.96 -25.63 -5.44
C LEU A 141 -7.01 -26.18 -4.01
N ARG A 142 -7.30 -27.47 -3.82
CA ARG A 142 -7.29 -28.13 -2.50
C ARG A 142 -5.90 -28.03 -1.85
N GLN A 143 -4.83 -28.26 -2.60
CA GLN A 143 -3.47 -28.14 -2.09
C GLN A 143 -3.16 -26.71 -1.62
N VAL A 144 -3.57 -25.68 -2.37
CA VAL A 144 -3.41 -24.26 -1.97
C VAL A 144 -4.19 -23.98 -0.68
N ILE A 145 -5.44 -24.43 -0.59
CA ILE A 145 -6.29 -24.26 0.60
C ILE A 145 -5.67 -24.93 1.81
N ASN A 146 -5.15 -26.15 1.68
CA ASN A 146 -4.51 -26.87 2.78
C ASN A 146 -3.27 -26.12 3.29
N VAL A 147 -2.45 -25.53 2.42
CA VAL A 147 -1.30 -24.71 2.83
C VAL A 147 -1.75 -23.47 3.60
N ILE A 148 -2.85 -22.81 3.17
CA ILE A 148 -3.39 -21.65 3.88
C ILE A 148 -4.03 -22.08 5.22
N ASP A 149 -4.65 -23.26 5.27
CA ASP A 149 -5.31 -23.76 6.47
C ASP A 149 -4.31 -24.18 7.57
N GLU A 150 -3.05 -24.46 7.22
CA GLU A 150 -1.97 -24.67 8.19
C GLU A 150 -1.69 -23.46 9.08
N LEU A 151 -2.12 -22.24 8.69
CA LEU A 151 -1.94 -21.01 9.47
C LEU A 151 -2.93 -21.00 10.65
N ASP A 152 -2.45 -20.99 11.87
CA ASP A 152 -3.26 -20.79 13.06
C ASP A 152 -3.33 -19.29 13.40
N LEU A 153 -4.54 -18.73 13.40
CA LEU A 153 -4.80 -17.33 13.71
C LEU A 153 -5.34 -17.13 15.14
N SER A 154 -5.53 -18.22 15.89
CA SER A 154 -6.03 -18.20 17.27
C SER A 154 -4.92 -17.93 18.30
N ASP A 155 -3.66 -18.20 17.95
CA ASP A 155 -2.51 -17.92 18.80
C ASP A 155 -1.96 -16.51 18.50
N TYR A 156 -1.71 -15.73 19.57
CA TYR A 156 -1.19 -14.36 19.46
C TYR A 156 0.20 -14.32 18.78
N GLU A 157 1.09 -15.27 19.07
CA GLU A 157 2.41 -15.33 18.44
C GLU A 157 2.32 -15.75 16.98
N GLU A 158 1.43 -16.66 16.62
CA GLU A 158 1.18 -17.07 15.24
C GLU A 158 0.43 -16.01 14.44
N SER A 159 -0.48 -15.25 15.07
CA SER A 159 -1.12 -14.08 14.49
C SER A 159 -0.10 -12.99 14.11
N HIS A 160 0.91 -12.75 14.95
CA HIS A 160 2.02 -11.86 14.61
C HIS A 160 2.88 -12.40 13.45
N ALA A 161 3.17 -13.71 13.45
CA ALA A 161 3.87 -14.35 12.33
C ALA A 161 3.06 -14.25 11.04
N PHE A 162 1.74 -14.33 11.12
CA PHE A 162 0.86 -14.14 9.97
C PHE A 162 0.89 -12.71 9.43
N ASN A 163 0.97 -11.69 10.29
CA ASN A 163 1.16 -10.31 9.87
C ASN A 163 2.45 -10.15 9.06
N GLU A 164 3.55 -10.81 9.46
CA GLU A 164 4.80 -10.82 8.70
C GLU A 164 4.65 -11.52 7.35
N ILE A 165 3.89 -12.63 7.30
CA ILE A 165 3.55 -13.33 6.05
C ILE A 165 2.78 -12.42 5.12
N TYR A 166 1.77 -11.74 5.65
CA TYR A 166 0.93 -10.84 4.89
C TYR A 166 1.73 -9.66 4.33
N GLU A 167 2.56 -9.02 5.17
CA GLU A 167 3.50 -7.98 4.73
C GLU A 167 4.48 -8.48 3.66
N GLY A 168 4.93 -9.72 3.76
CA GLY A 168 5.75 -10.37 2.72
C GLY A 168 5.02 -10.47 1.38
N ILE A 169 3.74 -10.85 1.40
CA ILE A 169 2.88 -10.89 0.21
C ILE A 169 2.72 -9.48 -0.38
N LEU A 170 2.46 -8.48 0.46
CA LEU A 170 2.33 -7.08 0.02
C LEU A 170 3.63 -6.55 -0.63
N LYS A 171 4.79 -6.88 -0.06
CA LYS A 171 6.10 -6.52 -0.67
C LYS A 171 6.32 -7.16 -2.04
N GLU A 172 5.80 -8.37 -2.26
CA GLU A 172 5.92 -9.00 -3.56
C GLU A 172 5.08 -8.33 -4.64
N LEU A 173 3.98 -7.64 -4.26
CA LEU A 173 3.20 -6.82 -5.18
C LEU A 173 4.04 -5.72 -5.83
N GLN A 174 4.99 -5.12 -5.11
CA GLN A 174 5.88 -4.09 -5.64
C GLN A 174 6.64 -4.56 -6.89
N SER A 175 6.91 -5.87 -6.99
CA SER A 175 7.62 -6.47 -8.13
C SER A 175 6.70 -7.11 -9.18
N ALA A 176 5.38 -7.05 -9.02
CA ALA A 176 4.37 -7.71 -9.86
C ALA A 176 3.80 -6.79 -10.97
N GLY A 177 4.64 -6.05 -11.67
CA GLY A 177 4.25 -5.18 -12.77
C GLY A 177 3.32 -4.05 -12.32
N SER A 178 2.18 -3.86 -13.00
CA SER A 178 1.22 -2.79 -12.69
C SER A 178 0.60 -2.88 -11.28
N ALA A 179 0.67 -4.03 -10.62
CA ALA A 179 0.19 -4.17 -9.24
C ALA A 179 1.13 -3.49 -8.21
N GLY A 180 2.35 -3.17 -8.58
CA GLY A 180 3.30 -2.45 -7.73
C GLY A 180 2.88 -1.02 -7.37
N GLU A 181 1.98 -0.42 -8.16
CA GLU A 181 1.44 0.93 -7.90
C GLU A 181 0.65 1.05 -6.59
N PHE A 182 0.21 -0.10 -6.03
CA PHE A 182 -0.61 -0.12 -4.82
C PHE A 182 0.19 -0.22 -3.53
N TYR A 183 1.49 -0.36 -3.62
CA TYR A 183 2.34 -0.59 -2.46
C TYR A 183 3.36 0.53 -2.26
N THR A 184 3.23 1.26 -1.15
CA THR A 184 4.25 2.20 -0.68
C THR A 184 5.19 1.48 0.29
N PRO A 185 6.53 1.55 0.10
CA PRO A 185 7.48 0.90 1.01
C PRO A 185 7.27 1.29 2.47
N ARG A 186 7.26 0.33 3.39
CA ARG A 186 7.01 0.56 4.82
C ARG A 186 7.96 1.59 5.43
N ALA A 187 9.23 1.58 5.03
CA ALA A 187 10.19 2.59 5.48
C ALA A 187 9.70 4.03 5.24
N VAL A 188 9.01 4.27 4.12
CA VAL A 188 8.47 5.59 3.76
C VAL A 188 7.23 5.90 4.60
N THR A 189 6.28 4.96 4.71
CA THR A 189 5.05 5.17 5.48
C THR A 189 5.34 5.36 6.96
N ASP A 190 6.28 4.58 7.53
CA ASP A 190 6.71 4.69 8.93
C ASP A 190 7.44 6.00 9.19
N PHE A 191 8.31 6.43 8.28
CA PHE A 191 8.97 7.74 8.38
C PHE A 191 7.94 8.88 8.40
N MET A 192 7.00 8.90 7.45
CA MET A 192 5.99 9.95 7.37
C MET A 192 5.07 9.94 8.60
N ALA A 193 4.62 8.77 9.05
CA ALA A 193 3.81 8.65 10.26
C ALA A 193 4.54 9.14 11.50
N ARG A 194 5.83 8.79 11.66
CA ARG A 194 6.67 9.28 12.77
C ARG A 194 6.84 10.79 12.75
N MET A 195 7.11 11.37 11.58
CA MET A 195 7.37 12.81 11.46
C MET A 195 6.12 13.66 11.68
N ILE A 196 4.94 13.15 11.35
CA ILE A 196 3.66 13.85 11.58
C ILE A 196 3.22 13.83 13.05
N GLN A 197 3.81 12.96 13.89
CA GLN A 197 3.56 12.86 15.33
C GLN A 197 2.07 12.61 15.66
N PRO A 198 1.54 11.41 15.43
CA PRO A 198 0.17 11.04 15.76
C PRO A 198 -0.18 11.22 17.23
N ARG A 199 -1.43 11.58 17.54
CA ARG A 199 -1.95 11.72 18.89
C ARG A 199 -3.27 10.97 19.05
N ILE A 200 -3.45 10.27 20.17
CA ILE A 200 -4.73 9.60 20.49
C ILE A 200 -5.88 10.63 20.46
N GLY A 201 -6.92 10.29 19.69
CA GLY A 201 -8.11 11.12 19.48
C GLY A 201 -8.08 11.96 18.22
N GLU A 202 -6.99 12.00 17.48
CA GLU A 202 -6.95 12.54 16.12
C GLU A 202 -7.48 11.52 15.12
N GLN A 203 -8.09 12.01 14.04
CA GLN A 203 -8.52 11.22 12.90
C GLN A 203 -7.59 11.44 11.70
N MET A 204 -7.06 10.36 11.17
CA MET A 204 -6.21 10.35 9.98
C MET A 204 -7.01 9.89 8.77
N ALA A 205 -6.76 10.50 7.61
CA ALA A 205 -7.30 10.06 6.34
C ALA A 205 -6.22 9.72 5.30
N ASP A 206 -6.54 8.71 4.47
CA ASP A 206 -5.84 8.38 3.23
C ASP A 206 -6.89 8.16 2.13
N PHE A 207 -6.91 9.05 1.15
CA PHE A 207 -7.95 9.07 0.10
C PHE A 207 -7.60 8.21 -1.12
N ALA A 208 -6.47 7.50 -1.10
CA ALA A 208 -6.05 6.50 -2.08
C ALA A 208 -5.18 5.45 -1.35
N CYS A 209 -5.80 4.77 -0.36
CA CYS A 209 -5.04 4.05 0.67
C CYS A 209 -4.35 2.77 0.19
N GLY A 210 -4.61 2.32 -1.04
CA GLY A 210 -3.96 1.13 -1.59
C GLY A 210 -4.13 -0.07 -0.67
N THR A 211 -3.02 -0.63 -0.20
CA THR A 211 -2.98 -1.76 0.75
C THR A 211 -3.03 -1.34 2.23
N GLY A 212 -3.28 -0.07 2.52
CA GLY A 212 -3.40 0.46 3.88
C GLY A 212 -2.07 0.77 4.57
N GLY A 213 -1.00 1.01 3.79
CA GLY A 213 0.35 1.24 4.32
C GLY A 213 0.46 2.39 5.30
N PHE A 214 -0.08 3.55 4.96
CA PHE A 214 -0.09 4.70 5.86
C PHE A 214 -0.98 4.49 7.08
N ILE A 215 -2.14 3.83 6.89
CA ILE A 215 -3.06 3.54 7.98
C ILE A 215 -2.39 2.64 9.02
N THR A 216 -1.71 1.58 8.61
CA THR A 216 -1.02 0.67 9.54
C THR A 216 0.18 1.34 10.23
N SER A 217 0.94 2.18 9.52
CA SER A 217 2.02 2.97 10.15
C SER A 217 1.48 3.99 11.16
N TRP A 218 0.35 4.65 10.87
CA TRP A 218 -0.36 5.51 11.80
C TRP A 218 -0.79 4.75 13.05
N LEU A 219 -1.44 3.60 12.88
CA LEU A 219 -1.89 2.75 13.97
C LEU A 219 -0.71 2.26 14.84
N GLY A 220 0.42 1.90 14.23
CA GLY A 220 1.62 1.49 14.94
C GLY A 220 2.19 2.58 15.86
N GLU A 221 2.10 3.86 15.47
CA GLU A 221 2.50 4.97 16.34
C GLU A 221 1.46 5.25 17.44
N LEU A 222 0.17 5.13 17.17
CA LEU A 222 -0.89 5.31 18.16
C LEU A 222 -0.94 4.19 19.20
N GLN A 223 -0.68 2.95 18.82
CA GLN A 223 -0.71 1.78 19.72
C GLN A 223 0.19 2.00 20.94
N LYS A 224 1.34 2.66 20.76
CA LYS A 224 2.28 3.01 21.83
C LYS A 224 1.70 3.98 22.88
N GLN A 225 0.57 4.63 22.57
CA GLN A 225 -0.07 5.66 23.39
C GLN A 225 -1.31 5.13 24.13
N ILE A 226 -1.79 3.93 23.83
CA ILE A 226 -2.98 3.33 24.46
C ILE A 226 -2.67 3.00 25.93
N LYS A 227 -3.46 3.56 26.85
CA LYS A 227 -3.32 3.38 28.30
C LYS A 227 -4.56 2.76 28.96
N ASN A 228 -5.70 2.82 28.28
CA ASN A 228 -7.00 2.39 28.82
C ASN A 228 -8.00 2.08 27.69
N THR A 229 -9.17 1.55 28.04
CA THR A 229 -10.23 1.18 27.08
C THR A 229 -10.78 2.38 26.28
N ALA A 230 -10.79 3.59 26.85
CA ALA A 230 -11.22 4.78 26.13
C ALA A 230 -10.21 5.17 25.05
N ASP A 231 -8.91 4.99 25.30
CA ASP A 231 -7.88 5.19 24.28
C ASP A 231 -7.96 4.10 23.20
N ALA A 232 -8.23 2.85 23.56
CA ALA A 232 -8.44 1.76 22.61
C ALA A 232 -9.62 2.02 21.66
N LYS A 233 -10.72 2.58 22.18
CA LYS A 233 -11.84 3.00 21.33
C LYS A 233 -11.44 4.11 20.36
N LYS A 234 -10.75 5.15 20.84
CA LYS A 234 -10.25 6.25 19.98
C LYS A 234 -9.27 5.75 18.92
N TYR A 235 -8.45 4.74 19.25
CA TYR A 235 -7.58 4.08 18.31
C TYR A 235 -8.37 3.43 17.17
N GLY A 236 -9.41 2.66 17.47
CA GLY A 236 -10.28 2.03 16.46
C GLY A 236 -10.99 3.03 15.54
N ASP A 237 -11.38 4.20 16.09
CA ASP A 237 -12.08 5.26 15.37
C ASP A 237 -11.15 6.27 14.68
N SER A 238 -9.83 6.05 14.71
CA SER A 238 -8.82 7.05 14.31
C SER A 238 -8.52 7.10 12.81
N ILE A 239 -9.11 6.21 12.00
CA ILE A 239 -8.76 6.07 10.58
C ILE A 239 -9.95 6.28 9.66
N TYR A 240 -9.64 6.81 8.47
CA TYR A 240 -10.55 6.88 7.34
C TYR A 240 -9.78 6.60 6.05
N GLY A 241 -10.27 5.69 5.22
CA GLY A 241 -9.64 5.33 3.97
C GLY A 241 -10.61 5.28 2.80
N ILE A 242 -10.12 5.61 1.61
CA ILE A 242 -10.83 5.37 0.34
C ILE A 242 -9.87 4.65 -0.60
N GLU A 243 -10.36 3.58 -1.24
CA GLU A 243 -9.63 2.88 -2.30
C GLU A 243 -10.56 2.58 -3.47
N LYS A 244 -10.14 3.01 -4.66
CA LYS A 244 -10.93 2.88 -5.90
C LYS A 244 -10.90 1.47 -6.47
N LYS A 245 -9.79 0.76 -6.32
CA LYS A 245 -9.60 -0.56 -6.94
C LYS A 245 -9.91 -1.69 -5.95
N GLN A 246 -10.69 -2.66 -6.41
CA GLN A 246 -11.20 -3.76 -5.61
C GLN A 246 -10.10 -4.60 -4.94
N PHE A 247 -9.07 -4.93 -5.69
CA PHE A 247 -8.01 -5.81 -5.18
C PHE A 247 -7.18 -5.14 -4.06
N PRO A 248 -6.66 -3.91 -4.20
CA PRO A 248 -6.03 -3.20 -3.09
C PRO A 248 -6.97 -2.98 -1.90
N TYR A 249 -8.25 -2.69 -2.15
CA TYR A 249 -9.26 -2.57 -1.08
C TYR A 249 -9.36 -3.86 -0.25
N MET A 250 -9.47 -5.04 -0.90
CA MET A 250 -9.46 -6.34 -0.22
C MET A 250 -8.19 -6.51 0.64
N LEU A 251 -7.03 -6.18 0.09
CA LEU A 251 -5.76 -6.27 0.79
C LEU A 251 -5.72 -5.32 2.00
N CYS A 252 -6.21 -4.09 1.84
CA CYS A 252 -6.29 -3.11 2.92
C CYS A 252 -7.18 -3.62 4.07
N ILE A 253 -8.39 -4.07 3.76
CA ILE A 253 -9.32 -4.58 4.78
C ILE A 253 -8.70 -5.77 5.53
N THR A 254 -8.13 -6.73 4.82
CA THR A 254 -7.46 -7.88 5.44
C THR A 254 -6.34 -7.43 6.38
N ASN A 255 -5.51 -6.49 5.91
CA ASN A 255 -4.42 -5.92 6.69
C ASN A 255 -4.91 -5.26 8.00
N LEU A 256 -5.99 -4.49 7.92
CA LEU A 256 -6.55 -3.78 9.08
C LEU A 256 -7.24 -4.73 10.08
N LEU A 257 -7.93 -5.77 9.60
CA LEU A 257 -8.46 -6.83 10.47
C LEU A 257 -7.33 -7.52 11.25
N LEU A 258 -6.21 -7.80 10.61
CA LEU A 258 -5.02 -8.37 11.23
C LEU A 258 -4.38 -7.43 12.27
N HIS A 259 -4.50 -6.11 12.07
CA HIS A 259 -4.06 -5.10 13.03
C HIS A 259 -5.09 -4.80 14.12
N GLY A 260 -6.11 -5.65 14.27
CA GLY A 260 -7.09 -5.58 15.35
C GLY A 260 -8.21 -4.56 15.15
N LEU A 261 -8.42 -4.05 13.94
CA LEU A 261 -9.57 -3.21 13.63
C LEU A 261 -10.75 -4.07 13.16
N ASP A 262 -11.74 -4.27 14.03
CA ASP A 262 -12.92 -5.08 13.71
C ASP A 262 -13.85 -4.44 12.68
N VAL A 263 -13.85 -3.12 12.58
CA VAL A 263 -14.69 -2.33 11.67
C VAL A 263 -13.85 -1.24 11.01
N PRO A 264 -12.92 -1.61 10.09
CA PRO A 264 -12.11 -0.62 9.39
C PRO A 264 -12.99 0.39 8.63
N GLN A 265 -12.80 1.69 8.89
CA GLN A 265 -13.49 2.77 8.19
C GLN A 265 -12.79 3.04 6.85
N VAL A 266 -12.81 2.04 5.98
CA VAL A 266 -12.26 2.10 4.62
C VAL A 266 -13.36 1.80 3.62
N PHE A 267 -13.48 2.65 2.60
CA PHE A 267 -14.56 2.61 1.62
C PHE A 267 -14.01 2.30 0.22
N HIS A 268 -14.70 1.40 -0.48
CA HIS A 268 -14.41 1.13 -1.88
C HIS A 268 -15.15 2.18 -2.74
N ASP A 269 -14.44 3.24 -3.10
CA ASP A 269 -15.02 4.39 -3.81
C ASP A 269 -13.93 5.16 -4.59
N ASN A 270 -14.36 6.05 -5.48
CA ASN A 270 -13.47 6.95 -6.19
C ASN A 270 -13.54 8.36 -5.61
N THR A 271 -12.55 8.73 -4.83
CA THR A 271 -12.41 10.05 -4.21
C THR A 271 -12.64 11.22 -5.16
N LEU A 272 -12.20 11.10 -6.42
CA LEU A 272 -12.25 12.20 -7.38
C LEU A 272 -13.63 12.40 -8.05
N LEU A 273 -14.63 11.56 -7.72
CA LEU A 273 -16.01 11.71 -8.18
C LEU A 273 -16.89 12.49 -7.20
N HIS A 274 -16.32 12.96 -6.08
CA HIS A 274 -17.01 13.83 -5.13
C HIS A 274 -16.65 15.28 -5.39
N ASP A 275 -17.65 16.16 -5.40
CA ASP A 275 -17.42 17.60 -5.56
C ASP A 275 -16.71 18.13 -4.30
N VAL A 276 -15.55 18.76 -4.51
CA VAL A 276 -14.76 19.28 -3.38
C VAL A 276 -15.45 20.41 -2.63
N LEU A 277 -16.42 21.09 -3.27
CA LEU A 277 -17.21 22.17 -2.65
C LEU A 277 -18.33 21.65 -1.75
N ASP A 278 -18.71 20.38 -1.87
CA ASP A 278 -19.72 19.75 -1.01
C ASP A 278 -19.16 19.32 0.35
N TYR A 279 -17.82 19.30 0.52
CA TYR A 279 -17.22 18.93 1.78
C TYR A 279 -17.47 19.98 2.88
N THR A 280 -17.90 19.50 4.02
CA THR A 280 -18.18 20.29 5.23
C THR A 280 -17.12 20.05 6.31
N GLU A 281 -17.21 20.74 7.44
CA GLU A 281 -16.31 20.51 8.59
C GLU A 281 -16.33 19.05 9.10
N LYS A 282 -17.45 18.32 8.89
CA LYS A 282 -17.58 16.89 9.27
C LYS A 282 -16.75 15.97 8.40
N ASP A 283 -16.40 16.43 7.20
CA ASP A 283 -15.64 15.67 6.22
C ASP A 283 -14.14 15.98 6.30
N GLN A 284 -13.72 16.79 7.29
CA GLN A 284 -12.33 17.19 7.49
C GLN A 284 -11.64 16.32 8.54
N PHE A 285 -10.33 16.17 8.40
CA PHE A 285 -9.47 15.31 9.21
C PHE A 285 -8.34 16.08 9.88
N ASP A 286 -7.88 15.57 11.03
CA ASP A 286 -6.78 16.17 11.79
C ASP A 286 -5.43 15.93 11.09
N VAL A 287 -5.28 14.76 10.46
CA VAL A 287 -4.07 14.38 9.73
C VAL A 287 -4.43 13.74 8.40
N ILE A 288 -3.66 14.04 7.36
CA ILE A 288 -3.74 13.35 6.07
C ILE A 288 -2.36 12.81 5.71
N LEU A 289 -2.27 11.50 5.51
CA LEU A 289 -1.07 10.81 5.05
C LEU A 289 -1.43 10.08 3.77
N MET A 290 -0.77 10.35 2.67
CA MET A 290 -1.05 9.62 1.43
C MET A 290 0.07 9.69 0.39
N ASN A 291 0.02 8.73 -0.51
CA ASN A 291 0.76 8.68 -1.75
C ASN A 291 -0.25 8.59 -2.89
N PRO A 292 -0.73 9.72 -3.43
CA PRO A 292 -1.72 9.70 -4.49
C PRO A 292 -1.16 9.05 -5.75
N PRO A 293 -1.99 8.41 -6.59
CA PRO A 293 -1.54 7.89 -7.88
C PRO A 293 -1.05 9.06 -8.75
N TYR A 294 0.12 8.90 -9.36
CA TYR A 294 0.72 9.88 -10.27
C TYR A 294 0.94 9.26 -11.65
N GLY A 295 0.95 10.12 -12.68
CA GLY A 295 1.08 9.72 -14.08
C GLY A 295 -0.23 9.31 -14.75
N GLY A 296 -1.38 9.43 -14.06
CA GLY A 296 -2.71 9.26 -14.64
C GLY A 296 -3.27 10.56 -15.21
N SER A 297 -4.06 10.44 -16.30
CA SER A 297 -4.86 11.56 -16.82
C SER A 297 -6.34 11.28 -16.58
N GLU A 298 -6.99 12.18 -15.86
CA GLU A 298 -8.41 12.04 -15.53
C GLU A 298 -9.32 12.55 -16.63
N LYS A 299 -10.48 11.90 -16.77
CA LYS A 299 -11.51 12.26 -17.74
C LYS A 299 -12.11 13.64 -17.41
N LYS A 300 -12.72 14.26 -18.42
CA LYS A 300 -13.36 15.57 -18.29
C LYS A 300 -14.44 15.59 -17.20
N ASP A 301 -15.18 14.49 -17.05
CA ASP A 301 -16.25 14.39 -16.05
C ASP A 301 -15.71 14.50 -14.61
N VAL A 302 -14.52 13.94 -14.34
CA VAL A 302 -13.85 14.05 -13.04
C VAL A 302 -13.51 15.50 -12.71
N LYS A 303 -13.04 16.26 -13.71
CA LYS A 303 -12.64 17.66 -13.52
C LYS A 303 -13.80 18.57 -13.11
N ASN A 304 -15.05 18.22 -13.46
CA ASN A 304 -16.24 19.00 -13.10
C ASN A 304 -16.52 19.01 -11.58
N HIS A 305 -15.86 18.15 -10.80
CA HIS A 305 -15.95 18.11 -9.33
C HIS A 305 -14.94 19.04 -8.64
N PHE A 306 -14.25 19.87 -9.42
CA PHE A 306 -13.24 20.79 -8.91
C PHE A 306 -13.49 22.21 -9.45
N PRO A 307 -13.13 23.27 -8.68
CA PRO A 307 -13.12 24.64 -9.18
C PRO A 307 -12.29 24.76 -10.46
N ASP A 308 -12.74 25.58 -11.41
CA ASP A 308 -12.11 25.71 -12.75
C ASP A 308 -10.61 26.02 -12.70
N ASP A 309 -10.17 26.80 -11.72
CA ASP A 309 -8.78 27.18 -11.53
C ASP A 309 -7.91 26.07 -10.93
N LEU A 310 -8.51 25.03 -10.34
CA LEU A 310 -7.86 23.87 -9.76
C LEU A 310 -8.08 22.57 -10.57
N ALA A 311 -8.88 22.61 -11.62
CA ALA A 311 -9.29 21.47 -12.44
C ALA A 311 -8.15 20.98 -13.35
N SER A 312 -7.14 20.32 -12.78
CA SER A 312 -6.04 19.69 -13.53
C SER A 312 -6.46 18.44 -14.27
N SER A 313 -5.68 18.05 -15.30
CA SER A 313 -5.77 16.73 -15.92
C SER A 313 -4.94 15.67 -15.19
N GLU A 314 -4.02 16.06 -14.34
CA GLU A 314 -3.16 15.15 -13.61
C GLU A 314 -3.80 14.72 -12.29
N THR A 315 -3.83 13.43 -12.05
CA THR A 315 -4.48 12.83 -10.88
C THR A 315 -3.88 13.36 -9.55
N ALA A 316 -2.55 13.48 -9.47
CA ALA A 316 -1.87 13.96 -8.26
C ALA A 316 -2.28 15.39 -7.88
N ASP A 317 -2.49 16.26 -8.87
CA ASP A 317 -2.92 17.65 -8.67
C ASP A 317 -4.34 17.71 -8.07
N LEU A 318 -5.25 16.87 -8.59
CA LEU A 318 -6.62 16.80 -8.09
C LEU A 318 -6.65 16.28 -6.65
N PHE A 319 -5.80 15.31 -6.30
CA PHE A 319 -5.67 14.84 -4.93
C PHE A 319 -5.13 15.93 -4.00
N MET A 320 -4.20 16.78 -4.46
CA MET A 320 -3.78 17.94 -3.67
C MET A 320 -4.95 18.88 -3.37
N SER A 321 -5.85 19.09 -4.32
CA SER A 321 -7.07 19.87 -4.08
C SER A 321 -7.96 19.19 -3.04
N VAL A 322 -8.23 17.88 -3.15
CA VAL A 322 -8.99 17.13 -2.12
C VAL A 322 -8.37 17.29 -0.72
N ILE A 323 -7.05 17.12 -0.60
CA ILE A 323 -6.33 17.27 0.67
C ILE A 323 -6.60 18.66 1.28
N MET A 324 -6.46 19.72 0.50
CA MET A 324 -6.65 21.10 0.98
C MET A 324 -8.09 21.36 1.46
N TYR A 325 -9.10 20.78 0.80
CA TYR A 325 -10.50 20.92 1.23
C TYR A 325 -10.85 20.07 2.45
N ARG A 326 -10.20 18.95 2.61
CA ARG A 326 -10.51 17.97 3.68
C ARG A 326 -9.60 18.06 4.91
N LEU A 327 -8.69 19.04 4.98
CA LEU A 327 -7.86 19.28 6.14
C LEU A 327 -8.54 20.23 7.11
N LYS A 328 -8.64 19.86 8.39
CA LYS A 328 -9.13 20.73 9.47
C LYS A 328 -8.20 21.93 9.69
N PRO A 329 -8.72 23.08 10.19
CA PRO A 329 -7.87 24.12 10.76
C PRO A 329 -6.93 23.52 11.83
N GLY A 330 -5.63 23.81 11.72
CA GLY A 330 -4.59 23.21 12.59
C GLY A 330 -4.20 21.78 12.24
N GLY A 331 -4.86 21.17 11.24
CA GLY A 331 -4.52 19.84 10.75
C GLY A 331 -3.17 19.80 10.03
N ARG A 332 -2.59 18.61 9.91
CA ARG A 332 -1.24 18.35 9.36
C ARG A 332 -1.28 17.36 8.21
N VAL A 333 -0.41 17.54 7.24
CA VAL A 333 -0.32 16.68 6.06
C VAL A 333 1.12 16.23 5.83
N ALA A 334 1.28 14.97 5.44
CA ALA A 334 2.46 14.52 4.70
C ALA A 334 1.99 13.78 3.43
N VAL A 335 2.40 14.26 2.28
CA VAL A 335 1.99 13.72 0.98
C VAL A 335 3.19 13.51 0.07
N ILE A 336 3.18 12.38 -0.68
CA ILE A 336 4.21 12.07 -1.67
C ILE A 336 3.76 12.60 -3.03
N LEU A 337 4.60 13.40 -3.67
CA LEU A 337 4.33 13.94 -5.00
C LEU A 337 5.54 13.78 -5.93
N PRO A 338 5.32 13.57 -7.24
CA PRO A 338 6.39 13.49 -8.22
C PRO A 338 7.00 14.87 -8.48
N ASP A 339 8.24 14.90 -8.99
CA ASP A 339 8.94 16.14 -9.37
C ASP A 339 8.10 17.00 -10.32
N GLY A 340 7.32 16.39 -11.21
CA GLY A 340 6.44 17.08 -12.12
C GLY A 340 5.46 18.05 -11.44
N PHE A 341 5.03 17.75 -10.22
CA PHE A 341 4.23 18.68 -9.41
C PHE A 341 5.07 19.91 -9.00
N LEU A 342 6.31 19.71 -8.59
CA LEU A 342 7.16 20.78 -8.04
C LEU A 342 7.53 21.82 -9.11
N PHE A 343 8.03 21.38 -10.27
CA PHE A 343 8.48 22.29 -11.33
C PHE A 343 7.38 22.64 -12.33
N GLY A 344 6.24 21.92 -12.40
CA GLY A 344 5.20 22.14 -13.39
C GLY A 344 4.67 23.57 -13.41
N THR A 345 4.44 24.10 -14.60
CA THR A 345 4.07 25.51 -14.85
C THR A 345 2.70 25.68 -15.51
N ASP A 346 1.93 24.61 -15.70
CA ASP A 346 0.56 24.71 -16.16
C ASP A 346 -0.32 25.46 -15.15
N ASN A 347 -1.38 26.12 -15.64
CA ASN A 347 -2.18 27.05 -14.85
C ASN A 347 -2.80 26.39 -13.59
N ALA A 348 -3.36 25.19 -13.74
CA ALA A 348 -4.00 24.50 -12.61
C ALA A 348 -2.96 24.20 -11.51
N LYS A 349 -1.81 23.64 -11.90
CA LYS A 349 -0.72 23.29 -10.97
C LYS A 349 -0.15 24.52 -10.26
N VAL A 350 0.04 25.62 -10.99
CA VAL A 350 0.47 26.89 -10.39
C VAL A 350 -0.57 27.41 -9.40
N ASN A 351 -1.86 27.35 -9.72
CA ASN A 351 -2.93 27.79 -8.83
C ASN A 351 -3.02 26.92 -7.56
N ILE A 352 -2.82 25.60 -7.69
CA ILE A 352 -2.76 24.69 -6.54
C ILE A 352 -1.58 25.06 -5.62
N LYS A 353 -0.37 25.29 -6.18
CA LYS A 353 0.80 25.74 -5.42
C LYS A 353 0.58 27.13 -4.80
N LYS A 354 -0.09 28.03 -5.50
CA LYS A 354 -0.46 29.36 -5.00
C LYS A 354 -1.41 29.26 -3.80
N LYS A 355 -2.46 28.43 -3.91
CA LYS A 355 -3.37 28.15 -2.81
C LYS A 355 -2.64 27.50 -1.62
N LEU A 356 -1.77 26.53 -1.88
CA LEU A 356 -0.95 25.89 -0.86
C LEU A 356 -0.10 26.90 -0.08
N LEU A 357 0.60 27.79 -0.75
CA LEU A 357 1.47 28.78 -0.09
C LEU A 357 0.70 29.93 0.59
N SER A 358 -0.51 30.28 0.09
CA SER A 358 -1.29 31.42 0.62
C SER A 358 -2.25 31.06 1.76
N GLU A 359 -2.72 29.82 1.84
CA GLU A 359 -3.71 29.37 2.82
C GLU A 359 -3.15 28.35 3.83
N PHE A 360 -2.04 27.68 3.48
CA PHE A 360 -1.41 26.64 4.27
C PHE A 360 0.05 26.97 4.51
N ASN A 361 0.62 26.40 5.55
CA ASN A 361 2.02 26.52 5.89
C ASN A 361 2.81 25.33 5.35
N LEU A 362 3.32 25.41 4.11
CA LEU A 362 4.27 24.45 3.57
C LEU A 362 5.63 24.67 4.22
N HIS A 363 5.95 23.88 5.24
CA HIS A 363 7.15 24.10 6.05
C HIS A 363 8.35 23.20 5.66
N THR A 364 8.12 22.08 4.95
CA THR A 364 9.22 21.16 4.59
C THR A 364 8.91 20.38 3.32
N VAL A 365 9.90 20.29 2.45
CA VAL A 365 9.92 19.38 1.29
C VAL A 365 11.16 18.50 1.41
N ILE A 366 10.97 17.18 1.37
CA ILE A 366 12.06 16.20 1.39
C ILE A 366 12.07 15.45 0.06
N ARG A 367 13.13 15.63 -0.73
CA ARG A 367 13.35 14.84 -1.94
C ARG A 367 13.87 13.46 -1.56
N MET A 368 13.23 12.42 -2.08
CA MET A 368 13.66 11.03 -1.90
C MET A 368 14.58 10.58 -3.05
N PRO A 369 15.44 9.58 -2.82
CA PRO A 369 16.22 8.96 -3.89
C PRO A 369 15.34 8.36 -5.00
N GLY A 370 15.75 8.46 -6.25
CA GLY A 370 14.94 8.09 -7.42
C GLY A 370 14.53 6.62 -7.53
N SER A 371 15.12 5.72 -6.74
CA SER A 371 14.83 4.28 -6.79
C SER A 371 13.97 3.76 -5.62
N VAL A 372 13.38 4.64 -4.81
CA VAL A 372 12.60 4.24 -3.61
C VAL A 372 11.43 3.33 -3.98
N PHE A 373 10.79 3.58 -5.12
CA PHE A 373 9.66 2.79 -5.63
C PHE A 373 10.07 1.74 -6.67
N ALA A 374 11.36 1.45 -6.82
CA ALA A 374 11.81 0.40 -7.73
C ALA A 374 11.32 -0.99 -7.27
N PRO A 375 11.01 -1.91 -8.20
CA PRO A 375 11.12 -1.81 -9.65
C PRO A 375 9.89 -1.20 -10.36
N TYR A 376 8.87 -0.77 -9.61
CA TYR A 376 7.62 -0.26 -10.19
C TYR A 376 7.84 1.03 -11.00
N THR A 377 8.55 2.00 -10.44
CA THR A 377 8.87 3.26 -11.12
C THR A 377 10.24 3.79 -10.66
N SER A 378 10.89 4.53 -11.57
CA SER A 378 12.12 5.29 -11.29
C SER A 378 11.86 6.79 -11.12
N ILE A 379 10.59 7.22 -11.10
CA ILE A 379 10.22 8.63 -10.92
C ILE A 379 10.71 9.11 -9.57
N THR A 380 11.46 10.21 -9.56
CA THR A 380 11.86 10.88 -8.32
C THR A 380 10.63 11.50 -7.67
N THR A 381 10.53 11.28 -6.37
CA THR A 381 9.38 11.72 -5.58
C THR A 381 9.83 12.54 -4.38
N ASN A 382 8.91 13.37 -3.90
CA ASN A 382 9.15 14.28 -2.80
C ASN A 382 8.05 14.12 -1.75
N ILE A 383 8.39 14.24 -0.48
CA ILE A 383 7.43 14.31 0.61
C ILE A 383 7.24 15.77 0.98
N LEU A 384 6.01 16.25 0.84
CA LEU A 384 5.62 17.59 1.27
C LEU A 384 4.97 17.51 2.65
N PHE A 385 5.48 18.27 3.60
CA PHE A 385 4.89 18.44 4.92
C PHE A 385 4.34 19.86 5.05
N PHE A 386 3.04 19.95 5.31
CA PHE A 386 2.37 21.22 5.53
C PHE A 386 1.23 21.10 6.56
N ASP A 387 0.78 22.22 7.06
CA ASP A 387 -0.33 22.31 8.01
C ASP A 387 -1.28 23.47 7.66
N ARG A 388 -2.48 23.46 8.25
CA ARG A 388 -3.47 24.51 8.05
C ARG A 388 -3.48 25.50 9.23
N THR A 389 -2.32 26.10 9.52
CA THR A 389 -2.16 27.13 10.59
C THR A 389 -2.09 28.54 10.04
N GLY A 390 -2.02 28.72 8.73
CA GLY A 390 -1.98 30.00 8.03
C GLY A 390 -1.02 29.99 6.85
N PRO A 391 -0.78 31.13 6.20
CA PRO A 391 0.11 31.23 5.05
C PRO A 391 1.53 30.79 5.34
N THR A 392 2.17 30.20 4.35
CA THR A 392 3.60 29.86 4.37
C THR A 392 4.43 31.12 4.60
N LYS A 393 5.35 31.07 5.55
CA LYS A 393 6.36 32.12 5.79
C LYS A 393 7.69 31.73 5.17
N GLU A 394 8.11 30.50 5.40
CA GLU A 394 9.33 29.92 4.88
C GLU A 394 9.18 28.41 4.70
N THR A 395 9.87 27.85 3.73
CA THR A 395 9.90 26.41 3.45
C THR A 395 11.34 25.90 3.45
N TRP A 396 11.56 24.81 4.13
CA TRP A 396 12.81 24.08 4.11
C TRP A 396 12.77 23.00 3.05
N PHE A 397 13.80 22.93 2.24
CA PHE A 397 14.04 21.88 1.25
C PHE A 397 15.21 21.03 1.69
N TYR A 398 15.04 19.71 1.68
CA TYR A 398 16.06 18.76 2.07
C TYR A 398 16.16 17.63 1.05
N ARG A 399 17.37 17.30 0.61
CA ARG A 399 17.63 16.15 -0.26
C ARG A 399 18.13 14.98 0.56
N LEU A 400 17.40 13.86 0.50
CA LEU A 400 17.86 12.59 1.04
C LEU A 400 18.68 11.89 -0.04
N ASP A 401 19.98 11.82 0.17
CA ASP A 401 20.90 11.15 -0.76
C ASP A 401 20.85 9.63 -0.55
N MET A 402 21.36 8.88 -1.53
CA MET A 402 21.50 7.43 -1.40
C MET A 402 22.43 7.09 -0.22
N PRO A 403 22.10 6.04 0.56
CA PRO A 403 22.99 5.58 1.62
C PRO A 403 24.34 5.11 1.07
N GLU A 404 25.39 5.23 1.88
CA GLU A 404 26.72 4.75 1.51
C GLU A 404 26.69 3.27 1.09
N GLY A 405 27.35 2.93 -0.01
CA GLY A 405 27.37 1.58 -0.59
C GLY A 405 26.11 1.18 -1.38
N TYR A 406 25.16 2.11 -1.58
CA TYR A 406 23.99 1.90 -2.42
C TYR A 406 24.07 2.74 -3.70
N LYS A 407 24.07 2.09 -4.86
CA LYS A 407 23.86 2.78 -6.15
C LYS A 407 22.36 3.04 -6.42
N HIS A 408 21.51 2.09 -6.04
CA HIS A 408 20.06 2.18 -6.14
C HIS A 408 19.40 1.21 -5.14
N PHE A 409 18.18 1.49 -4.76
CA PHE A 409 17.34 0.52 -4.04
C PHE A 409 16.80 -0.53 -5.01
N SER A 410 16.58 -1.74 -4.53
CA SER A 410 16.07 -2.86 -5.32
C SER A 410 15.29 -3.84 -4.43
N LYS A 411 14.67 -4.85 -5.04
CA LYS A 411 13.98 -5.92 -4.29
C LYS A 411 14.88 -6.60 -3.25
N THR A 412 16.15 -6.82 -3.58
CA THR A 412 17.14 -7.47 -2.69
C THR A 412 17.83 -6.51 -1.72
N LYS A 413 17.81 -5.22 -2.02
CA LYS A 413 18.32 -4.13 -1.19
C LYS A 413 17.28 -3.03 -1.06
N PRO A 414 16.13 -3.28 -0.39
CA PRO A 414 15.05 -2.29 -0.27
C PRO A 414 15.46 -1.15 0.66
N MET A 415 14.76 -0.04 0.52
CA MET A 415 14.86 1.06 1.48
C MET A 415 14.39 0.60 2.87
N LYS A 416 15.13 1.00 3.91
CA LYS A 416 14.82 0.73 5.31
C LYS A 416 14.62 2.05 6.07
N LEU A 417 13.93 2.00 7.20
CA LEU A 417 13.66 3.19 8.02
C LEU A 417 14.94 3.90 8.48
N GLU A 418 16.00 3.14 8.80
CA GLU A 418 17.32 3.68 9.17
C GLU A 418 17.96 4.58 8.10
N HIS A 419 17.59 4.40 6.83
CA HIS A 419 18.07 5.27 5.75
C HIS A 419 17.49 6.70 5.82
N PHE A 420 16.44 6.91 6.61
CA PHE A 420 15.91 8.23 6.91
C PHE A 420 16.57 8.92 8.11
N ASP A 421 17.47 8.26 8.85
CA ASP A 421 18.11 8.84 10.04
C ASP A 421 18.77 10.19 9.77
N PRO A 422 19.46 10.42 8.63
CA PRO A 422 20.02 11.74 8.33
C PRO A 422 18.92 12.83 8.22
N ALA A 423 17.77 12.51 7.63
CA ALA A 423 16.65 13.44 7.51
C ALA A 423 15.99 13.68 8.87
N ILE A 424 15.85 12.64 9.72
CA ILE A 424 15.30 12.75 11.08
C ILE A 424 16.19 13.63 11.96
N GLN A 425 17.52 13.42 11.92
CA GLN A 425 18.47 14.24 12.66
C GLN A 425 18.43 15.69 12.22
N TRP A 426 18.44 15.92 10.90
CA TRP A 426 18.31 17.26 10.35
C TRP A 426 16.97 17.92 10.74
N TRP A 427 15.87 17.21 10.72
CA TRP A 427 14.53 17.73 11.08
C TRP A 427 14.49 18.34 12.47
N HIS A 428 15.15 17.71 13.43
CA HIS A 428 15.21 18.20 14.81
C HIS A 428 16.22 19.33 15.02
N ASN A 429 17.16 19.53 14.09
CA ASN A 429 18.17 20.59 14.15
C ASN A 429 18.40 21.16 12.75
N ARG A 430 17.37 21.84 12.22
CA ARG A 430 17.36 22.36 10.85
C ARG A 430 18.42 23.43 10.65
N GLN A 431 19.28 23.21 9.69
CA GLN A 431 20.30 24.14 9.21
C GLN A 431 20.52 23.95 7.72
N GLU A 432 21.00 25.00 7.06
CA GLU A 432 21.38 24.92 5.67
C GLU A 432 22.66 24.07 5.54
N ILE A 433 22.68 23.20 4.52
CA ILE A 433 23.80 22.31 4.23
C ILE A 433 24.19 22.54 2.77
N ALA A 434 25.30 23.25 2.57
CA ALA A 434 25.86 23.48 1.26
C ALA A 434 26.35 22.16 0.62
N ALA A 435 26.19 22.05 -0.69
CA ALA A 435 26.74 20.96 -1.50
C ALA A 435 27.06 21.50 -2.90
N ASP A 436 27.90 20.79 -3.64
CA ASP A 436 28.23 21.17 -5.00
C ASP A 436 26.98 21.12 -5.90
N GLY A 437 26.75 22.20 -6.64
CA GLY A 437 25.58 22.42 -7.48
C GLY A 437 24.36 22.92 -6.69
N PHE A 438 23.53 22.03 -6.15
CA PHE A 438 22.38 22.37 -5.31
C PHE A 438 22.64 22.03 -3.85
N ASP A 439 22.34 22.96 -2.95
CA ASP A 439 22.46 22.74 -1.50
C ASP A 439 21.65 21.50 -1.07
N LYS A 440 22.25 20.69 -0.19
CA LYS A 440 21.57 19.50 0.35
C LYS A 440 20.37 19.87 1.22
N ALA A 441 20.48 20.98 1.96
CA ALA A 441 19.40 21.57 2.72
C ALA A 441 19.43 23.09 2.60
N LYS A 442 18.28 23.69 2.27
CA LYS A 442 18.15 25.15 2.10
C LYS A 442 16.77 25.63 2.49
N ARG A 443 16.72 26.84 3.01
CA ARG A 443 15.48 27.52 3.37
C ARG A 443 15.18 28.62 2.35
N PHE A 444 13.91 28.71 1.95
CA PHE A 444 13.40 29.79 1.11
C PHE A 444 12.23 30.47 1.79
N THR A 445 12.19 31.80 1.72
CA THR A 445 11.03 32.57 2.16
C THR A 445 9.88 32.45 1.17
N ALA A 446 8.64 32.68 1.62
CA ALA A 446 7.48 32.69 0.74
C ALA A 446 7.63 33.72 -0.38
N GLN A 447 8.28 34.88 -0.13
CA GLN A 447 8.55 35.89 -1.15
C GLN A 447 9.46 35.33 -2.25
N GLN A 448 10.54 34.64 -1.90
CA GLN A 448 11.41 33.99 -2.87
C GLN A 448 10.66 32.96 -3.71
N LEU A 449 9.90 32.06 -3.06
CA LEU A 449 9.13 31.02 -3.77
C LEU A 449 8.09 31.61 -4.73
N THR A 450 7.45 32.72 -4.38
CA THR A 450 6.35 33.29 -5.18
C THR A 450 6.83 34.29 -6.22
N GLN A 451 7.76 35.20 -5.88
CA GLN A 451 8.17 36.31 -6.74
C GLN A 451 9.41 36.00 -7.57
N GLU A 452 10.40 35.33 -6.98
CA GLU A 452 11.66 35.07 -7.67
C GLU A 452 11.63 33.73 -8.42
N LEU A 453 11.06 32.69 -7.79
CA LEU A 453 11.00 31.32 -8.31
C LEU A 453 9.66 30.98 -9.00
N HIS A 454 8.71 31.93 -9.04
CA HIS A 454 7.42 31.77 -9.74
C HIS A 454 6.69 30.46 -9.42
N TYR A 455 6.61 30.11 -8.12
CA TYR A 455 6.01 28.88 -7.61
C TYR A 455 6.73 27.58 -8.03
N ASN A 456 7.96 27.65 -8.50
CA ASN A 456 8.79 26.47 -8.69
C ASN A 456 9.27 25.96 -7.31
N LEU A 457 8.77 24.81 -6.89
CA LEU A 457 9.12 24.15 -5.64
C LEU A 457 10.22 23.08 -5.82
N ASP A 458 10.81 22.96 -7.01
CA ASP A 458 11.93 22.06 -7.27
C ASP A 458 13.27 22.72 -6.85
N GLN A 459 13.54 22.70 -5.55
CA GLN A 459 14.69 23.39 -4.95
C GLN A 459 15.66 22.45 -4.21
N CYS A 460 15.44 21.13 -4.29
CA CYS A 460 16.31 20.14 -3.62
C CYS A 460 17.53 19.73 -4.48
N GLY A 461 17.46 19.92 -5.81
CA GLY A 461 18.47 19.43 -6.74
C GLY A 461 18.59 17.89 -6.75
N TYR A 462 19.53 17.42 -7.52
CA TYR A 462 19.91 16.00 -7.57
C TYR A 462 21.36 15.87 -7.07
N PRO A 463 21.75 14.73 -6.50
CA PRO A 463 23.16 14.47 -6.24
C PRO A 463 23.93 14.65 -7.55
N HIS A 464 24.99 15.44 -7.55
CA HIS A 464 25.97 15.41 -8.63
C HIS A 464 26.66 14.05 -8.55
N GLU A 465 26.31 13.11 -9.40
CA GLU A 465 27.25 12.09 -9.83
C GLU A 465 28.17 12.81 -10.81
N GLU A 466 29.37 13.17 -10.39
CA GLU A 466 30.46 13.37 -11.33
C GLU A 466 30.64 12.02 -12.02
N GLU A 467 29.99 11.84 -13.18
CA GLU A 467 30.48 10.83 -14.12
C GLU A 467 31.91 11.28 -14.44
N GLU A 468 32.86 10.60 -13.86
CA GLU A 468 34.27 10.70 -14.25
C GLU A 468 34.28 10.45 -15.76
N ILE A 469 34.39 11.55 -16.56
CA ILE A 469 34.50 11.44 -18.01
C ILE A 469 35.86 10.84 -18.26
N LEU A 470 35.94 9.53 -18.18
CA LEU A 470 37.15 8.77 -18.47
C LEU A 470 37.47 8.98 -19.95
N ASP A 471 38.75 9.07 -20.25
CA ASP A 471 39.21 8.97 -21.63
C ASP A 471 38.60 7.72 -22.26
N PRO A 472 38.13 7.77 -23.51
CA PRO A 472 37.50 6.62 -24.17
C PRO A 472 38.35 5.33 -24.11
N MET A 473 39.66 5.43 -24.09
CA MET A 473 40.55 4.27 -23.97
C MET A 473 40.55 3.70 -22.57
N ASP A 474 40.52 4.55 -21.53
CA ASP A 474 40.46 4.13 -20.14
C ASP A 474 39.06 3.47 -19.85
N LEU A 475 37.99 3.99 -20.44
CA LEU A 475 36.68 3.41 -20.32
C LEU A 475 36.61 2.00 -20.96
N ILE A 476 37.21 1.84 -22.14
CA ILE A 476 37.28 0.53 -22.82
C ILE A 476 38.13 -0.45 -21.99
N GLN A 477 39.26 0.00 -21.44
CA GLN A 477 40.11 -0.84 -20.63
C GLN A 477 39.39 -1.31 -19.35
N ARG A 478 38.73 -0.40 -18.63
CA ARG A 478 37.91 -0.71 -17.45
C ARG A 478 36.77 -1.69 -17.74
N TYR A 479 36.08 -1.49 -18.86
CA TYR A 479 35.06 -2.43 -19.34
C TYR A 479 35.64 -3.82 -19.62
N GLN A 480 36.82 -3.91 -20.23
CA GLN A 480 37.47 -5.19 -20.51
C GLN A 480 37.92 -5.89 -19.23
N GLU A 481 38.45 -5.18 -18.25
CA GLU A 481 38.83 -5.71 -16.95
C GLU A 481 37.60 -6.22 -16.16
N GLU A 482 36.52 -5.46 -16.12
CA GLU A 482 35.26 -5.84 -15.44
C GLU A 482 34.65 -7.07 -16.10
N ARG A 483 34.61 -7.10 -17.42
CA ARG A 483 34.14 -8.26 -18.19
C ARG A 483 34.97 -9.50 -17.95
N ALA A 484 36.30 -9.39 -17.88
CA ALA A 484 37.17 -10.50 -17.58
C ALA A 484 36.95 -11.05 -16.16
N SER A 485 36.77 -10.16 -15.18
CA SER A 485 36.44 -10.52 -13.80
C SER A 485 35.09 -11.24 -13.70
N LEU A 486 34.04 -10.74 -14.35
CA LEU A 486 32.72 -11.38 -14.36
C LEU A 486 32.77 -12.75 -15.06
N ASN A 487 33.47 -12.88 -16.17
CA ASN A 487 33.62 -14.17 -16.84
C ASN A 487 34.36 -15.20 -15.96
N ALA A 488 35.41 -14.77 -15.25
CA ALA A 488 36.11 -15.66 -14.31
C ALA A 488 35.22 -16.13 -13.15
N GLU A 489 34.31 -15.26 -12.67
CA GLU A 489 33.35 -15.62 -11.64
C GLU A 489 32.28 -16.59 -12.18
N ILE A 490 31.78 -16.37 -13.40
CA ILE A 490 30.87 -17.29 -14.10
C ILE A 490 31.52 -18.68 -14.27
N ASP A 491 32.78 -18.74 -14.76
CA ASP A 491 33.51 -19.98 -14.95
C ASP A 491 33.73 -20.72 -13.62
N ARG A 492 34.00 -20.00 -12.55
CA ARG A 492 34.12 -20.56 -11.20
C ARG A 492 32.81 -21.19 -10.73
N VAL A 493 31.68 -20.51 -10.91
CA VAL A 493 30.36 -21.00 -10.54
C VAL A 493 29.96 -22.22 -11.41
N LEU A 494 30.24 -22.16 -12.71
CA LEU A 494 30.01 -23.31 -13.62
C LEU A 494 30.84 -24.52 -13.21
N SER A 495 32.09 -24.32 -12.83
CA SER A 495 32.98 -25.39 -12.33
C SER A 495 32.43 -26.04 -11.05
N GLN A 496 31.90 -25.22 -10.12
CA GLN A 496 31.25 -25.70 -8.89
C GLN A 496 29.99 -26.51 -9.21
N ILE A 497 29.14 -26.02 -10.12
CA ILE A 497 27.92 -26.74 -10.56
C ILE A 497 28.31 -28.09 -11.20
N THR A 498 29.30 -28.08 -12.07
CA THR A 498 29.79 -29.31 -12.74
C THR A 498 30.35 -30.31 -11.73
N ALA A 499 31.07 -29.83 -10.71
CA ALA A 499 31.58 -30.70 -9.64
C ALA A 499 30.44 -31.31 -8.80
N ILE A 500 29.39 -30.55 -8.51
CA ILE A 500 28.19 -31.03 -7.78
C ILE A 500 27.44 -32.07 -8.62
N LEU A 501 27.25 -31.80 -9.91
CA LEU A 501 26.55 -32.73 -10.82
C LEU A 501 27.38 -33.98 -11.15
N GLY A 502 28.69 -33.86 -11.23
CA GLY A 502 29.61 -34.98 -11.47
C GLY A 502 29.91 -35.88 -10.27
N GLY A 503 29.68 -35.38 -9.03
CA GLY A 503 29.85 -36.14 -7.78
C GLY A 503 28.70 -37.04 -7.40
N GLY A 504 27.63 -37.10 -8.21
CA GLY A 504 26.45 -37.95 -8.00
C GLY A 504 26.47 -39.32 -8.65
N GLN A 505 27.61 -39.77 -9.16
CA GLN A 505 27.81 -41.14 -9.65
C GLN A 505 28.92 -41.84 -8.85
N GLY A 506 28.55 -42.28 -7.66
CA GLY A 506 29.38 -43.15 -6.82
C GLY A 506 28.53 -43.92 -5.84
#